data_5ede0ebc5a5ce4e527a82b6c84df0c5c
#
_entry.id   5ede0ebc5a5ce4e527a82b6c84df0c5c
#
_cell.length_a   1.000
_cell.length_b   1.000
_cell.length_c   1.000
_cell.angle_alpha   90.00
_cell.angle_beta   90.00
_cell.angle_gamma   90.00
#
_symmetry.space_group_name_H-M   'P 1'
#
loop_
_entity.id
_entity.type
_entity.pdbx_description
1 polymer ?
#
loop_
_entity_poly.entity_id
_entity_poly.type
_entity_poly.pdbx_seq_one_letter_code
_entity_poly.pdbx_strand_id
1 'polypeptide(L)'
;MEVKKLIVHCSDSSFGTSEEIDRWHKERGWNGIGYHFVITNGFFISGKPYNQKQDGIVQKGRSVDKVGAHCRRHNRSSLGICMIGKEHFSDAQRIALMATVLELCGVHELEPGDVYGHYEFDDGKSCPNMSMGVFREDLGFRLKNLRTNRSYTSGGKK
;
A
#
# COMPACT_ATOMS: atom_id res chain seq x y z
N MET A 1 1.48 -10.36 14.39
CA MET A 1 1.59 -11.12 13.10
C MET A 1 3.01 -10.92 12.56
N GLU A 2 3.71 -11.98 12.14
CA GLU A 2 4.99 -11.84 11.42
C GLU A 2 4.72 -11.39 9.99
N VAL A 3 5.26 -10.24 9.58
CA VAL A 3 5.08 -9.69 8.23
C VAL A 3 6.28 -10.08 7.37
N LYS A 4 6.03 -10.81 6.28
CA LYS A 4 7.05 -11.30 5.33
C LYS A 4 6.91 -10.67 3.94
N LYS A 5 5.83 -9.95 3.69
CA LYS A 5 5.60 -9.29 2.41
C LYS A 5 4.60 -8.16 2.49
N LEU A 6 4.67 -7.26 1.52
CA LEU A 6 3.67 -6.23 1.26
C LEU A 6 2.95 -6.56 -0.04
N ILE A 7 1.64 -6.36 -0.09
CA ILE A 7 0.84 -6.58 -1.30
C ILE A 7 0.09 -5.29 -1.63
N VAL A 8 0.39 -4.75 -2.80
CA VAL A 8 -0.23 -3.54 -3.32
C VAL A 8 -1.49 -3.88 -4.09
N HIS A 9 -2.54 -3.12 -3.85
CA HIS A 9 -3.85 -3.24 -4.48
C HIS A 9 -4.35 -1.91 -5.03
N CYS A 10 -5.37 -1.96 -5.87
CA CYS A 10 -6.24 -0.83 -6.18
C CYS A 10 -7.68 -1.16 -5.76
N SER A 11 -8.48 -0.13 -5.50
CA SER A 11 -9.86 -0.29 -5.03
C SER A 11 -10.85 -0.63 -6.14
N ASP A 12 -10.46 -0.44 -7.41
CA ASP A 12 -11.35 -0.51 -8.58
C ASP A 12 -12.56 0.44 -8.48
N SER A 13 -12.34 1.60 -7.85
CA SER A 13 -13.35 2.65 -7.66
C SER A 13 -12.77 4.03 -7.99
N SER A 14 -13.61 4.97 -8.39
CA SER A 14 -13.19 6.34 -8.69
C SER A 14 -13.06 7.24 -7.45
N PHE A 15 -13.56 6.81 -6.30
CA PHE A 15 -13.55 7.53 -5.03
C PHE A 15 -13.42 6.55 -3.86
N GLY A 16 -13.11 7.05 -2.67
CA GLY A 16 -13.17 6.26 -1.45
C GLY A 16 -12.20 6.71 -0.36
N THR A 17 -12.43 6.13 0.80
CA THR A 17 -11.63 6.24 2.02
C THR A 17 -11.51 4.88 2.68
N SER A 18 -10.71 4.76 3.75
CA SER A 18 -10.69 3.54 4.56
C SER A 18 -12.06 3.19 5.14
N GLU A 19 -12.85 4.19 5.54
CA GLU A 19 -14.21 4.01 6.07
C GLU A 19 -15.16 3.52 4.98
N GLU A 20 -15.05 4.08 3.77
CA GLU A 20 -15.87 3.70 2.63
C GLU A 20 -15.59 2.25 2.21
N ILE A 21 -14.29 1.85 2.16
CA ILE A 21 -13.92 0.45 1.89
C ILE A 21 -14.41 -0.47 3.02
N ASP A 22 -14.34 -0.04 4.29
CA ASP A 22 -14.85 -0.80 5.42
C ASP A 22 -16.36 -1.09 5.26
N ARG A 23 -17.12 -0.07 4.87
CA ARG A 23 -18.55 -0.20 4.58
C ARG A 23 -18.78 -1.20 3.44
N TRP A 24 -18.10 -1.06 2.30
CA TRP A 24 -18.24 -1.98 1.17
C TRP A 24 -17.87 -3.43 1.51
N HIS A 25 -16.85 -3.63 2.34
CA HIS A 25 -16.46 -4.96 2.77
C HIS A 25 -17.49 -5.58 3.74
N LYS A 26 -18.07 -4.79 4.64
CA LYS A 26 -19.17 -5.23 5.52
C LYS A 26 -20.43 -5.58 4.73
N GLU A 27 -20.79 -4.82 3.71
CA GLU A 27 -21.91 -5.12 2.80
C GLU A 27 -21.72 -6.44 2.05
N ARG A 28 -20.48 -6.88 1.84
CA ARG A 28 -20.14 -8.21 1.28
C ARG A 28 -20.12 -9.32 2.33
N GLY A 29 -20.49 -9.03 3.57
CA GLY A 29 -20.49 -10.00 4.68
C GLY A 29 -19.11 -10.21 5.31
N TRP A 30 -18.14 -9.34 5.06
CA TRP A 30 -16.80 -9.43 5.66
C TRP A 30 -16.78 -8.75 7.05
N ASN A 31 -15.80 -9.12 7.88
CA ASN A 31 -15.60 -8.52 9.18
C ASN A 31 -14.76 -7.22 9.06
N GLY A 32 -15.30 -6.24 8.30
CA GLY A 32 -14.69 -4.95 8.07
C GLY A 32 -13.59 -4.93 6.99
N ILE A 33 -12.89 -3.80 6.93
CA ILE A 33 -11.85 -3.56 5.92
C ILE A 33 -10.77 -4.63 5.92
N GLY A 34 -10.41 -5.12 4.73
CA GLY A 34 -9.38 -6.14 4.54
C GLY A 34 -7.96 -5.60 4.42
N TYR A 35 -7.80 -4.34 4.02
CA TYR A 35 -6.51 -3.68 3.82
C TYR A 35 -6.00 -3.03 5.10
N HIS A 36 -4.69 -2.97 5.28
CA HIS A 36 -4.06 -2.32 6.44
C HIS A 36 -3.86 -0.82 6.23
N PHE A 37 -3.62 -0.43 4.97
CA PHE A 37 -3.46 0.97 4.57
C PHE A 37 -4.30 1.27 3.33
N VAL A 38 -4.82 2.49 3.25
CA VAL A 38 -5.55 3.02 2.09
C VAL A 38 -4.93 4.35 1.70
N ILE A 39 -4.63 4.53 0.42
CA ILE A 39 -4.08 5.78 -0.12
C ILE A 39 -5.14 6.43 -0.99
N THR A 40 -5.60 7.59 -0.57
CA THR A 40 -6.72 8.30 -1.20
C THR A 40 -6.31 9.03 -2.47
N ASN A 41 -7.29 9.33 -3.34
CA ASN A 41 -7.11 9.96 -4.65
C ASN A 41 -7.72 11.37 -4.77
N GLY A 42 -8.03 12.01 -3.64
CA GLY A 42 -8.66 13.32 -3.65
C GLY A 42 -10.18 13.31 -3.84
N PHE A 43 -10.80 12.16 -4.09
CA PHE A 43 -12.25 11.97 -4.18
C PHE A 43 -12.72 11.07 -3.04
N PHE A 44 -13.20 11.65 -1.95
CA PHE A 44 -13.65 10.89 -0.80
C PHE A 44 -15.08 10.37 -0.94
N ILE A 45 -15.93 11.13 -1.64
CA ILE A 45 -17.36 10.88 -1.77
C ILE A 45 -17.74 10.92 -3.25
N SER A 46 -18.58 10.00 -3.68
CA SER A 46 -19.11 9.95 -5.04
C SER A 46 -19.78 11.26 -5.42
N GLY A 47 -19.48 11.76 -6.64
CA GLY A 47 -20.07 12.98 -7.17
C GLY A 47 -19.59 14.29 -6.53
N LYS A 48 -18.65 14.24 -5.60
CA LYS A 48 -18.00 15.45 -5.06
C LYS A 48 -16.76 15.82 -5.88
N PRO A 49 -16.42 17.13 -5.95
CA PRO A 49 -15.25 17.58 -6.70
C PRO A 49 -13.96 17.07 -6.08
N TYR A 50 -12.92 16.98 -6.91
CA TYR A 50 -11.55 16.69 -6.48
C TYR A 50 -11.06 17.70 -5.43
N ASN A 51 -10.41 17.20 -4.41
CA ASN A 51 -9.77 17.98 -3.38
C ASN A 51 -8.29 17.58 -3.25
N GLN A 52 -7.40 18.45 -3.70
CA GLN A 52 -5.96 18.23 -3.68
C GLN A 52 -5.42 17.92 -2.28
N LYS A 53 -5.99 18.50 -1.21
CA LYS A 53 -5.58 18.24 0.16
C LYS A 53 -5.94 16.83 0.65
N GLN A 54 -6.78 16.14 -0.10
CA GLN A 54 -7.23 14.78 0.18
C GLN A 54 -6.58 13.74 -0.74
N ASP A 55 -5.71 14.16 -1.66
CA ASP A 55 -4.99 13.27 -2.57
C ASP A 55 -3.69 12.80 -1.93
N GLY A 56 -3.39 11.51 -2.04
CA GLY A 56 -2.19 10.89 -1.47
C GLY A 56 -2.18 10.76 0.06
N ILE A 57 -3.33 10.95 0.74
CA ILE A 57 -3.40 10.71 2.17
C ILE A 57 -3.37 9.22 2.47
N VAL A 58 -2.47 8.82 3.35
CA VAL A 58 -2.39 7.45 3.86
C VAL A 58 -3.30 7.30 5.09
N GLN A 59 -4.34 6.52 4.94
CA GLN A 59 -5.29 6.22 6.00
C GLN A 59 -5.04 4.82 6.56
N LYS A 60 -5.16 4.65 7.87
CA LYS A 60 -5.15 3.34 8.52
C LYS A 60 -6.48 2.62 8.26
N GLY A 61 -6.40 1.37 7.90
CA GLY A 61 -7.53 0.45 7.78
C GLY A 61 -7.52 -0.57 8.91
N ARG A 62 -7.32 -1.86 8.57
CA ARG A 62 -7.19 -2.93 9.56
C ARG A 62 -5.89 -2.76 10.34
N SER A 63 -5.91 -3.01 11.64
CA SER A 63 -4.71 -2.97 12.49
C SER A 63 -3.64 -3.93 11.97
N VAL A 64 -2.35 -3.50 11.99
CA VAL A 64 -1.21 -4.26 11.44
C VAL A 64 -0.88 -5.54 12.22
N ASP A 65 -1.37 -5.68 13.44
CA ASP A 65 -1.27 -6.89 14.26
C ASP A 65 -2.35 -7.94 13.90
N LYS A 66 -3.35 -7.57 13.11
CA LYS A 66 -4.45 -8.44 12.69
C LYS A 66 -4.23 -8.97 11.27
N VAL A 67 -4.57 -10.23 11.06
CA VAL A 67 -4.56 -10.85 9.74
C VAL A 67 -5.49 -10.13 8.79
N GLY A 68 -5.01 -9.74 7.63
CA GLY A 68 -5.77 -9.05 6.59
C GLY A 68 -6.84 -9.92 5.93
N ALA A 69 -7.62 -9.31 5.04
CA ALA A 69 -8.53 -10.01 4.14
C ALA A 69 -8.45 -9.36 2.75
N HIS A 70 -7.27 -9.43 2.12
CA HIS A 70 -6.98 -8.73 0.86
C HIS A 70 -6.34 -9.63 -0.20
N CYS A 71 -5.65 -10.71 0.19
CA CYS A 71 -5.05 -11.66 -0.74
C CYS A 71 -5.17 -13.07 -0.17
N ARG A 72 -6.07 -13.89 -0.77
CA ARG A 72 -6.32 -15.26 -0.32
C ARG A 72 -5.03 -16.08 -0.27
N ARG A 73 -4.85 -16.87 0.80
CA ARG A 73 -3.65 -17.68 1.10
C ARG A 73 -2.41 -16.90 1.51
N HIS A 74 -2.39 -15.57 1.38
CA HIS A 74 -1.25 -14.71 1.72
C HIS A 74 -1.50 -13.77 2.91
N ASN A 75 -2.76 -13.63 3.36
CA ASN A 75 -3.15 -12.69 4.42
C ASN A 75 -2.40 -12.83 5.76
N ARG A 76 -1.97 -14.05 6.12
CA ARG A 76 -1.36 -14.33 7.44
C ARG A 76 0.04 -13.75 7.62
N SER A 77 0.73 -13.44 6.52
CA SER A 77 2.12 -12.97 6.53
C SER A 77 2.33 -11.73 5.65
N SER A 78 1.25 -10.98 5.37
CA SER A 78 1.36 -9.79 4.54
C SER A 78 0.54 -8.63 5.07
N LEU A 79 1.01 -7.41 4.77
CA LEU A 79 0.22 -6.19 4.87
C LEU A 79 -0.31 -5.80 3.50
N GLY A 80 -1.61 -5.47 3.42
CA GLY A 80 -2.24 -4.99 2.19
C GLY A 80 -2.29 -3.47 2.19
N ILE A 81 -1.85 -2.88 1.08
CA ILE A 81 -1.89 -1.43 0.82
C ILE A 81 -2.80 -1.23 -0.40
N CYS A 82 -3.88 -0.48 -0.25
CA CYS A 82 -4.85 -0.22 -1.32
C CYS A 82 -4.80 1.24 -1.75
N MET A 83 -4.54 1.49 -3.03
CA MET A 83 -4.72 2.82 -3.63
C MET A 83 -6.15 2.98 -4.13
N ILE A 84 -6.80 4.08 -3.80
CA ILE A 84 -8.11 4.40 -4.39
C ILE A 84 -7.89 4.74 -5.87
N GLY A 85 -8.56 4.01 -6.74
CA GLY A 85 -8.41 4.15 -8.19
C GLY A 85 -8.51 2.80 -8.88
N LYS A 86 -8.30 2.82 -10.20
CA LYS A 86 -8.28 1.62 -11.04
C LYS A 86 -7.00 1.53 -11.87
N GLU A 87 -6.78 2.45 -12.80
CA GLU A 87 -5.68 2.41 -13.78
C GLU A 87 -4.76 3.64 -13.68
N HIS A 88 -5.30 4.75 -13.22
CA HIS A 88 -4.57 6.01 -13.12
C HIS A 88 -4.45 6.43 -11.67
N PHE A 89 -3.22 6.65 -11.23
CA PHE A 89 -2.89 7.12 -9.90
C PHE A 89 -2.15 8.44 -10.00
N SER A 90 -2.50 9.39 -9.14
CA SER A 90 -1.83 10.69 -9.07
C SER A 90 -0.38 10.55 -8.61
N ASP A 91 0.43 11.59 -8.86
CA ASP A 91 1.78 11.64 -8.33
C ASP A 91 1.78 11.65 -6.80
N ALA A 92 0.79 12.30 -6.17
CA ALA A 92 0.62 12.29 -4.72
C ALA A 92 0.40 10.86 -4.18
N GLN A 93 -0.44 10.06 -4.84
CA GLN A 93 -0.64 8.65 -4.48
C GLN A 93 0.64 7.82 -4.67
N ARG A 94 1.37 8.01 -5.76
CA ARG A 94 2.63 7.29 -6.04
C ARG A 94 3.72 7.61 -5.02
N ILE A 95 3.84 8.89 -4.66
CA ILE A 95 4.76 9.34 -3.61
C ILE A 95 4.37 8.74 -2.26
N ALA A 96 3.08 8.78 -1.90
CA ALA A 96 2.57 8.22 -0.66
C ALA A 96 2.77 6.69 -0.59
N LEU A 97 2.54 5.97 -1.69
CA LEU A 97 2.79 4.53 -1.79
C LEU A 97 4.26 4.23 -1.53
N MET A 98 5.18 4.92 -2.24
CA MET A 98 6.62 4.70 -2.07
C MET A 98 7.06 4.98 -0.65
N ALA A 99 6.62 6.09 -0.05
CA ALA A 99 6.96 6.43 1.33
C ALA A 99 6.45 5.37 2.32
N THR A 100 5.20 4.93 2.18
CA THR A 100 4.60 3.88 3.03
C THR A 100 5.36 2.55 2.90
N VAL A 101 5.70 2.15 1.67
CA VAL A 101 6.44 0.91 1.44
C VAL A 101 7.86 0.99 2.01
N LEU A 102 8.57 2.12 1.84
CA LEU A 102 9.90 2.34 2.42
C LEU A 102 9.88 2.24 3.95
N GLU A 103 8.90 2.86 4.59
CA GLU A 103 8.71 2.77 6.05
C GLU A 103 8.48 1.33 6.50
N LEU A 104 7.54 0.61 5.85
CA LEU A 104 7.20 -0.77 6.20
C LEU A 104 8.35 -1.74 5.92
N CYS A 105 9.12 -1.54 4.84
CA CYS A 105 10.34 -2.30 4.59
C CYS A 105 11.38 -2.08 5.70
N GLY A 106 11.52 -0.86 6.19
CA GLY A 106 12.42 -0.56 7.30
C GLY A 106 11.98 -1.17 8.64
N VAL A 107 10.66 -1.17 8.91
CA VAL A 107 10.10 -1.73 10.16
C VAL A 107 10.13 -3.26 10.19
N HIS A 108 9.89 -3.89 9.06
CA HIS A 108 9.76 -5.36 8.96
C HIS A 108 10.97 -6.05 8.31
N GLU A 109 12.05 -5.29 8.05
CA GLU A 109 13.29 -5.79 7.44
C GLU A 109 13.05 -6.45 6.07
N LEU A 110 12.14 -5.89 5.27
CA LEU A 110 11.78 -6.41 3.95
C LEU A 110 12.69 -5.85 2.86
N GLU A 111 12.89 -6.65 1.82
CA GLU A 111 13.62 -6.27 0.62
C GLU A 111 12.63 -5.95 -0.53
N PRO A 112 13.10 -5.31 -1.64
CA PRO A 112 12.21 -5.02 -2.77
C PRO A 112 11.49 -6.26 -3.33
N GLY A 113 12.14 -7.43 -3.28
CA GLY A 113 11.56 -8.72 -3.69
C GLY A 113 10.37 -9.18 -2.85
N ASP A 114 10.16 -8.59 -1.66
CA ASP A 114 9.05 -8.91 -0.77
C ASP A 114 7.83 -7.99 -0.99
N VAL A 115 7.87 -7.12 -2.01
CA VAL A 115 6.78 -6.20 -2.36
C VAL A 115 6.15 -6.64 -3.67
N TYR A 116 4.87 -6.98 -3.61
CA TYR A 116 4.13 -7.61 -4.70
C TYR A 116 2.90 -6.80 -5.10
N GLY A 117 2.45 -6.97 -6.33
CA GLY A 117 1.09 -6.63 -6.75
C GLY A 117 0.16 -7.83 -6.54
N HIS A 118 -1.12 -7.58 -6.37
CA HIS A 118 -2.11 -8.65 -6.19
C HIS A 118 -2.11 -9.63 -7.37
N TYR A 119 -1.91 -9.15 -8.61
CA TYR A 119 -1.86 -9.98 -9.81
C TYR A 119 -0.73 -11.03 -9.79
N GLU A 120 0.29 -10.87 -8.97
CA GLU A 120 1.39 -11.84 -8.86
C GLU A 120 1.00 -13.09 -8.03
N PHE A 121 -0.18 -13.07 -7.40
CA PHE A 121 -0.75 -14.19 -6.62
C PHE A 121 -2.11 -14.69 -7.14
N ASP A 122 -2.69 -14.01 -8.13
CA ASP A 122 -4.00 -14.35 -8.69
C ASP A 122 -4.02 -13.95 -10.17
N ASP A 123 -3.88 -14.95 -11.06
CA ASP A 123 -3.83 -14.77 -12.53
C ASP A 123 -5.12 -14.13 -13.08
N GLY A 124 -6.21 -14.16 -12.35
CA GLY A 124 -7.47 -13.48 -12.69
C GLY A 124 -7.49 -11.98 -12.34
N LYS A 125 -6.38 -11.43 -11.80
CA LYS A 125 -6.28 -10.03 -11.37
C LYS A 125 -5.25 -9.26 -12.18
N SER A 126 -5.55 -7.99 -12.46
CA SER A 126 -4.59 -7.00 -12.97
C SER A 126 -4.14 -6.01 -11.88
N CYS A 127 -4.85 -5.98 -10.75
CA CYS A 127 -4.61 -5.12 -9.59
C CYS A 127 -3.16 -5.25 -9.06
N PRO A 128 -2.43 -4.17 -8.85
CA PRO A 128 -2.86 -2.76 -8.80
C PRO A 128 -2.81 -1.99 -10.14
N ASN A 129 -2.76 -2.64 -11.30
CA ASN A 129 -2.68 -2.03 -12.63
C ASN A 129 -1.46 -1.11 -12.81
N MET A 130 -0.34 -1.48 -12.19
CA MET A 130 0.97 -0.83 -12.34
C MET A 130 2.08 -1.88 -12.40
N SER A 131 3.20 -1.54 -13.04
CA SER A 131 4.35 -2.42 -13.11
C SER A 131 5.05 -2.52 -11.75
N MET A 132 4.90 -3.67 -11.08
CA MET A 132 5.62 -3.92 -9.83
C MET A 132 7.12 -4.14 -10.05
N GLY A 133 7.55 -4.55 -11.24
CA GLY A 133 8.96 -4.62 -11.61
C GLY A 133 9.63 -3.25 -11.53
N VAL A 134 9.07 -2.27 -12.25
CA VAL A 134 9.56 -0.87 -12.22
C VAL A 134 9.48 -0.28 -10.81
N PHE A 135 8.41 -0.55 -10.07
CA PHE A 135 8.28 -0.08 -8.70
C PHE A 135 9.37 -0.64 -7.78
N ARG A 136 9.67 -1.95 -7.88
CA ARG A 136 10.74 -2.60 -7.09
C ARG A 136 12.14 -2.09 -7.43
N GLU A 137 12.41 -1.75 -8.69
CA GLU A 137 13.68 -1.14 -9.10
C GLU A 137 13.90 0.23 -8.42
N ASP A 138 12.90 1.13 -8.48
CA ASP A 138 12.96 2.43 -7.79
C ASP A 138 13.05 2.25 -6.26
N LEU A 139 12.28 1.33 -5.69
CA LEU A 139 12.34 1.00 -4.26
C LEU A 139 13.74 0.54 -3.84
N GLY A 140 14.37 -0.34 -4.62
CA GLY A 140 15.73 -0.84 -4.36
C GLY A 140 16.78 0.27 -4.37
N PHE A 141 16.70 1.19 -5.33
CA PHE A 141 17.56 2.36 -5.39
C PHE A 141 17.41 3.24 -4.14
N ARG A 142 16.17 3.51 -3.71
CA ARG A 142 15.89 4.34 -2.53
C ARG A 142 16.33 3.68 -1.22
N LEU A 143 16.06 2.39 -1.04
CA LEU A 143 16.50 1.63 0.14
C LEU A 143 18.04 1.61 0.27
N LYS A 144 18.74 1.39 -0.84
CA LYS A 144 20.20 1.44 -0.87
C LYS A 144 20.74 2.80 -0.40
N ASN A 145 20.18 3.89 -0.91
CA ASN A 145 20.61 5.25 -0.54
C ASN A 145 20.32 5.57 0.93
N LEU A 146 19.16 5.14 1.46
CA LEU A 146 18.83 5.32 2.87
C LEU A 146 19.77 4.54 3.80
N ARG A 147 20.14 3.31 3.44
CA ARG A 147 21.08 2.49 4.20
C ARG A 147 22.49 3.08 4.20
N THR A 148 22.94 3.58 3.04
CA THR A 148 24.26 4.24 2.91
C THR A 148 24.33 5.50 3.77
N ASN A 149 23.30 6.35 3.74
CA ASN A 149 23.28 7.58 4.53
C ASN A 149 23.25 7.32 6.04
N ARG A 150 22.59 6.26 6.49
CA ARG A 150 22.59 5.86 7.93
C ARG A 150 23.98 5.42 8.40
N SER A 151 24.77 4.77 7.57
CA SER A 151 26.14 4.36 7.93
C SER A 151 27.09 5.55 8.11
N TYR A 152 26.91 6.64 7.36
CA TYR A 152 27.70 7.88 7.53
C TYR A 152 27.36 8.65 8.79
N THR A 153 26.10 8.62 9.25
CA THR A 153 25.68 9.35 10.46
C THR A 153 25.99 8.61 11.75
N SER A 154 26.14 7.28 11.71
CA SER A 154 26.48 6.47 12.89
C SER A 154 27.99 6.35 13.14
N GLY A 155 28.86 6.71 12.17
CA GLY A 155 30.33 6.67 12.28
C GLY A 155 30.99 7.90 12.91
N GLY A 156 30.23 8.92 13.30
CA GLY A 156 30.74 10.21 13.78
C GLY A 156 30.83 10.42 15.29
N LYS A 157 30.90 9.34 16.08
CA LYS A 157 31.19 9.44 17.52
C LYS A 157 32.44 8.60 17.83
N LYS A 158 33.59 9.21 17.70
CA LYS A 158 34.82 8.85 18.40
C LYS A 158 35.30 10.06 19.17
#